data_f1bd3e18c22edf44d0f684a62e3d6dc4
#
_entry.id   f1bd3e18c22edf44d0f684a62e3d6dc4
#
_cell.length_a   1.000
_cell.length_b   1.000
_cell.length_c   1.000
_cell.angle_alpha   90.00
_cell.angle_beta   90.00
_cell.angle_gamma   90.00
#
_symmetry.space_group_name_H-M   'P 1'
#
loop_
_entity.id
_entity.type
_entity.pdbx_description
1 polymer ?
#
loop_
_entity_poly.entity_id
_entity_poly.type
_entity_poly.pdbx_seq_one_letter_code
_entity_poly.pdbx_strand_id
1 'polypeptide(L)'
;MAEEDINIEDDAIALEDINGESEDVNVSGLVDFVYEKYKRAENYRENDEDRWLRAYRNYRGLYGPDVQFTEAEKSRVFVKTTKTKTLAAYSQIVDVLFAGNKFPISVEPTQLPEGVTEDVHADLQPKPPAMLNTESPYGFDGDGKDLPAGFTSNLELGPLEEKLSGVEDLKEGAGTTPTTVTFSPAMIAAKNMEKKILDQLEESGATKHLRSTSFEMALFGTGVMKGPFAVDKEYPNWNEDGEYSPIFKTVPQVNHVSVWNFYPDPDANNMDEAQYVIERHKLSRNQLRNLKKRPYFRKSVIDACIDMGETYTKKDWEDDLTDYATGETYVDRFEVIEYWGSVDTEVLLDNEVEIPKDLQAFDELQANIWICNKKLIRVVLNPFKPAKIPYMAAPYELNPYSFFGVGIAENMDDTQTLMNGFMRMAVDNAVLSGNMLIEVDETNLVPGQDLSVYPGKIFRRQGGAP
;
A
#
# COMPACT_ATOMS: atom_id res chain seq x y z
N MET A 1 -0.99 -16.97 51.03
CA MET A 1 -1.95 -16.42 50.06
C MET A 1 -1.54 -17.06 48.75
N ALA A 2 -2.39 -17.95 48.29
CA ALA A 2 -2.12 -18.78 47.13
C ALA A 2 -2.36 -17.95 45.86
N GLU A 3 -1.42 -17.95 44.95
CA GLU A 3 -1.57 -17.49 43.57
C GLU A 3 -2.42 -18.55 42.87
N GLU A 4 -3.60 -18.14 42.41
CA GLU A 4 -4.42 -18.94 41.51
C GLU A 4 -3.88 -18.75 40.09
N ASP A 5 -3.20 -19.77 39.59
CA ASP A 5 -2.88 -19.92 38.18
C ASP A 5 -4.17 -20.08 37.38
N ILE A 6 -4.52 -19.07 36.58
CA ILE A 6 -5.63 -19.14 35.63
C ILE A 6 -5.16 -19.97 34.45
N ASN A 7 -5.67 -21.19 34.38
CA ASN A 7 -5.39 -22.15 33.31
C ASN A 7 -6.21 -21.81 32.08
N ILE A 8 -5.57 -21.22 31.08
CA ILE A 8 -6.18 -20.74 29.82
C ILE A 8 -6.44 -21.91 28.82
N GLU A 9 -6.09 -23.14 29.18
CA GLU A 9 -6.23 -24.30 28.28
C GLU A 9 -7.62 -24.97 28.29
N ASP A 10 -8.46 -24.73 29.28
CA ASP A 10 -9.75 -25.43 29.39
C ASP A 10 -10.93 -24.77 28.63
N ASP A 11 -10.84 -23.50 28.24
CA ASP A 11 -11.92 -22.84 27.49
C ASP A 11 -11.87 -23.10 25.96
N ALA A 12 -10.84 -23.76 25.46
CA ALA A 12 -10.71 -24.08 24.02
C ALA A 12 -11.47 -25.36 23.59
N ILE A 13 -11.97 -26.15 24.53
CA ILE A 13 -12.56 -27.48 24.24
C ILE A 13 -14.09 -27.41 24.06
N ALA A 14 -14.75 -26.34 24.47
CA ALA A 14 -16.22 -26.25 24.44
C ALA A 14 -16.84 -25.81 23.09
N LEU A 15 -16.04 -25.56 22.03
CA LEU A 15 -16.54 -25.08 20.74
C LEU A 15 -16.54 -26.14 19.62
N GLU A 16 -16.25 -27.40 19.92
CA GLU A 16 -16.16 -28.45 18.88
C GLU A 16 -17.47 -29.21 18.59
N ASP A 17 -18.54 -29.06 19.36
CA ASP A 17 -19.71 -29.95 19.29
C ASP A 17 -21.06 -29.29 18.88
N ILE A 18 -21.06 -28.07 18.32
CA ILE A 18 -22.30 -27.48 17.77
C ILE A 18 -22.21 -27.44 16.23
N ASN A 19 -22.25 -28.59 15.58
CA ASN A 19 -22.48 -28.74 14.16
C ASN A 19 -23.77 -29.56 13.92
N GLY A 20 -24.90 -28.87 13.83
CA GLY A 20 -26.19 -29.43 13.42
C GLY A 20 -26.89 -28.52 12.43
N GLU A 21 -26.98 -28.95 11.22
CA GLU A 21 -27.93 -28.70 10.10
C GLU A 21 -28.77 -27.40 10.01
N SER A 22 -28.80 -26.53 11.03
CA SER A 22 -29.51 -25.23 10.97
C SER A 22 -28.60 -24.03 10.58
N GLU A 23 -27.29 -24.25 10.42
CA GLU A 23 -26.30 -23.20 10.10
C GLU A 23 -26.35 -22.73 8.63
N ASP A 24 -26.86 -23.54 7.69
CA ASP A 24 -26.67 -23.26 6.25
C ASP A 24 -27.59 -22.15 5.71
N VAL A 25 -28.73 -21.87 6.32
CA VAL A 25 -29.72 -20.95 5.74
C VAL A 25 -29.40 -19.48 6.09
N ASN A 26 -28.99 -19.17 7.33
CA ASN A 26 -28.67 -17.81 7.74
C ASN A 26 -27.28 -17.35 7.25
N VAL A 27 -26.33 -18.27 7.16
CA VAL A 27 -25.02 -18.02 6.59
C VAL A 27 -25.11 -17.63 5.11
N SER A 28 -26.06 -18.19 4.38
CA SER A 28 -26.35 -17.87 2.96
C SER A 28 -26.74 -16.39 2.80
N GLY A 29 -27.59 -15.85 3.67
CA GLY A 29 -28.06 -14.47 3.57
C GLY A 29 -26.94 -13.42 3.68
N LEU A 30 -26.01 -13.59 4.62
CA LEU A 30 -24.86 -12.67 4.80
C LEU A 30 -23.87 -12.78 3.63
N VAL A 31 -23.64 -13.98 3.13
CA VAL A 31 -22.79 -14.21 1.96
C VAL A 31 -23.38 -13.54 0.73
N ASP A 32 -24.68 -13.73 0.49
CA ASP A 32 -25.36 -13.12 -0.65
C ASP A 32 -25.37 -11.58 -0.57
N PHE A 33 -25.59 -11.03 0.64
CA PHE A 33 -25.48 -9.58 0.90
C PHE A 33 -24.12 -9.01 0.50
N VAL A 34 -23.03 -9.65 0.94
CA VAL A 34 -21.67 -9.18 0.61
C VAL A 34 -21.37 -9.34 -0.88
N TYR A 35 -21.82 -10.42 -1.52
CA TYR A 35 -21.65 -10.62 -2.96
C TYR A 35 -22.45 -9.62 -3.79
N GLU A 36 -23.64 -9.24 -3.36
CA GLU A 36 -24.45 -8.21 -4.02
C GLU A 36 -23.74 -6.84 -3.95
N LYS A 37 -23.25 -6.48 -2.77
CA LYS A 37 -22.44 -5.26 -2.60
C LYS A 37 -21.16 -5.30 -3.45
N TYR A 38 -20.49 -6.45 -3.50
CA TYR A 38 -19.30 -6.64 -4.33
C TYR A 38 -19.60 -6.45 -5.82
N LYS A 39 -20.66 -7.08 -6.34
CA LYS A 39 -21.05 -6.93 -7.74
C LYS A 39 -21.46 -5.49 -8.07
N ARG A 40 -22.16 -4.81 -7.15
CA ARG A 40 -22.51 -3.41 -7.33
C ARG A 40 -21.27 -2.54 -7.45
N ALA A 41 -20.29 -2.72 -6.56
CA ALA A 41 -19.02 -1.99 -6.59
C ALA A 41 -18.18 -2.37 -7.84
N GLU A 42 -18.21 -3.61 -8.28
CA GLU A 42 -17.54 -4.09 -9.51
C GLU A 42 -18.11 -3.39 -10.75
N ASN A 43 -19.43 -3.39 -10.92
CA ASN A 43 -20.10 -2.75 -12.06
C ASN A 43 -19.85 -1.23 -12.10
N TYR A 44 -19.88 -0.57 -10.94
CA TYR A 44 -19.58 0.85 -10.85
C TYR A 44 -18.16 1.18 -11.33
N ARG A 45 -17.21 0.31 -11.04
CA ARG A 45 -15.78 0.49 -11.30
C ARG A 45 -15.35 0.14 -12.73
N GLU A 46 -16.20 -0.47 -13.54
CA GLU A 46 -15.89 -0.91 -14.91
C GLU A 46 -15.31 0.23 -15.78
N ASN A 47 -15.90 1.41 -15.71
CA ASN A 47 -15.40 2.59 -16.44
C ASN A 47 -14.00 3.03 -15.93
N ASP A 48 -13.74 2.92 -14.64
CA ASP A 48 -12.45 3.26 -14.06
C ASP A 48 -11.38 2.22 -14.44
N GLU A 49 -11.74 0.93 -14.52
CA GLU A 49 -10.84 -0.13 -14.98
C GLU A 49 -10.34 0.15 -16.41
N ASP A 50 -11.23 0.58 -17.32
CA ASP A 50 -10.86 0.97 -18.68
C ASP A 50 -9.92 2.19 -18.73
N ARG A 51 -10.17 3.19 -17.88
CA ARG A 51 -9.29 4.36 -17.72
C ARG A 51 -7.89 3.94 -17.22
N TRP A 52 -7.82 3.07 -16.23
CA TRP A 52 -6.55 2.56 -15.69
C TRP A 52 -5.80 1.69 -16.68
N LEU A 53 -6.48 0.83 -17.45
CA LEU A 53 -5.86 0.05 -18.53
C LEU A 53 -5.24 0.95 -19.58
N ARG A 54 -5.96 1.99 -20.02
CA ARG A 54 -5.45 3.00 -20.97
C ARG A 54 -4.23 3.71 -20.38
N ALA A 55 -4.33 4.17 -19.12
CA ALA A 55 -3.21 4.79 -18.41
C ALA A 55 -1.97 3.88 -18.33
N TYR A 56 -2.17 2.60 -18.02
CA TYR A 56 -1.09 1.62 -17.97
C TYR A 56 -0.46 1.35 -19.34
N ARG A 57 -1.28 1.19 -20.39
CA ARG A 57 -0.79 1.01 -21.77
C ARG A 57 0.06 2.23 -22.20
N ASN A 58 -0.40 3.45 -21.93
CA ASN A 58 0.35 4.67 -22.20
C ASN A 58 1.69 4.72 -21.43
N TYR A 59 1.69 4.32 -20.17
CA TYR A 59 2.91 4.23 -19.37
C TYR A 59 3.88 3.18 -19.91
N ARG A 60 3.39 2.01 -20.32
CA ARG A 60 4.20 0.95 -20.91
C ARG A 60 4.69 1.30 -22.33
N GLY A 61 3.97 2.13 -23.03
CA GLY A 61 4.20 2.45 -24.44
C GLY A 61 3.63 1.41 -25.38
N LEU A 62 2.44 0.94 -25.07
CA LEU A 62 1.67 -0.03 -25.84
C LEU A 62 0.46 0.66 -26.46
N TYR A 63 0.19 0.35 -27.72
CA TYR A 63 -1.03 0.80 -28.37
C TYR A 63 -2.22 -0.01 -27.86
N GLY A 64 -3.35 0.67 -27.62
CA GLY A 64 -4.59 0.03 -27.26
C GLY A 64 -5.24 -0.71 -28.45
N PRO A 65 -6.18 -1.63 -28.19
CA PRO A 65 -6.90 -2.35 -29.24
C PRO A 65 -7.79 -1.44 -30.08
N ASP A 66 -8.12 -0.25 -29.59
CA ASP A 66 -8.88 0.80 -30.23
C ASP A 66 -8.11 1.55 -31.33
N VAL A 67 -6.77 1.47 -31.32
CA VAL A 67 -5.91 2.14 -32.31
C VAL A 67 -5.81 1.32 -33.58
N GLN A 68 -6.49 1.78 -34.62
CA GLN A 68 -6.42 1.18 -35.95
C GLN A 68 -5.35 1.90 -36.79
N PHE A 69 -4.47 1.12 -37.38
CA PHE A 69 -3.45 1.62 -38.29
C PHE A 69 -3.91 1.43 -39.72
N THR A 70 -3.80 2.47 -40.53
CA THR A 70 -4.05 2.36 -41.97
C THR A 70 -2.95 1.60 -42.66
N GLU A 71 -3.21 1.00 -43.83
CA GLU A 71 -2.20 0.29 -44.62
C GLU A 71 -1.03 1.22 -45.06
N ALA A 72 -1.29 2.50 -45.17
CA ALA A 72 -0.28 3.51 -45.50
C ALA A 72 0.68 3.82 -44.34
N GLU A 73 0.23 3.62 -43.08
CA GLU A 73 1.04 3.85 -41.88
C GLU A 73 1.90 2.63 -41.61
N LYS A 74 3.20 2.72 -41.80
CA LYS A 74 4.15 1.64 -41.55
C LYS A 74 4.85 1.78 -40.22
N SER A 75 5.04 2.99 -39.71
CA SER A 75 5.67 3.28 -38.46
C SER A 75 4.80 2.83 -37.27
N ARG A 76 5.44 2.17 -36.28
CA ARG A 76 4.81 1.74 -35.02
C ARG A 76 5.52 2.38 -33.81
N VAL A 77 6.16 3.53 -34.04
CA VAL A 77 6.89 4.23 -32.98
C VAL A 77 5.92 4.75 -31.91
N PHE A 78 6.23 4.48 -30.66
CA PHE A 78 5.54 5.00 -29.50
C PHE A 78 6.48 5.89 -28.68
N VAL A 79 6.11 7.15 -28.47
CA VAL A 79 6.91 8.10 -27.68
C VAL A 79 6.47 8.01 -26.22
N LYS A 80 7.32 7.51 -25.33
CA LYS A 80 6.98 7.24 -23.92
C LYS A 80 6.98 8.50 -23.05
N THR A 81 6.26 9.54 -23.44
CA THR A 81 6.16 10.81 -22.70
C THR A 81 5.43 10.63 -21.39
N THR A 82 4.32 9.91 -21.39
CA THR A 82 3.54 9.58 -20.19
C THR A 82 4.40 8.90 -19.12
N LYS A 83 5.22 7.91 -19.52
CA LYS A 83 6.15 7.24 -18.60
C LYS A 83 7.09 8.22 -17.91
N THR A 84 7.71 9.11 -18.69
CA THR A 84 8.67 10.10 -18.17
C THR A 84 8.00 11.05 -17.18
N LYS A 85 6.79 11.53 -17.48
CA LYS A 85 6.05 12.44 -16.61
C LYS A 85 5.55 11.76 -15.33
N THR A 86 5.01 10.55 -15.44
CA THR A 86 4.60 9.76 -14.26
C THR A 86 5.76 9.49 -13.33
N LEU A 87 6.92 9.09 -13.85
CA LEU A 87 8.12 8.86 -13.03
C LEU A 87 8.65 10.15 -12.40
N ALA A 88 8.57 11.29 -13.10
CA ALA A 88 8.98 12.58 -12.56
C ALA A 88 8.11 12.99 -11.37
N ALA A 89 6.78 12.88 -11.50
CA ALA A 89 5.87 13.19 -10.42
C ALA A 89 6.00 12.21 -9.24
N TYR A 90 6.11 10.92 -9.52
CA TYR A 90 6.40 9.91 -8.50
C TYR A 90 7.67 10.27 -7.71
N SER A 91 8.75 10.65 -8.42
CA SER A 91 10.00 11.04 -7.78
C SER A 91 9.82 12.28 -6.89
N GLN A 92 9.06 13.28 -7.35
CA GLN A 92 8.77 14.47 -6.54
C GLN A 92 7.98 14.13 -5.27
N ILE A 93 6.97 13.26 -5.35
CA ILE A 93 6.20 12.81 -4.20
C ILE A 93 7.13 12.08 -3.20
N VAL A 94 7.96 11.17 -3.71
CA VAL A 94 8.92 10.40 -2.88
C VAL A 94 9.94 11.32 -2.24
N ASP A 95 10.45 12.33 -2.97
CA ASP A 95 11.39 13.30 -2.43
C ASP A 95 10.76 14.12 -1.31
N VAL A 96 9.52 14.58 -1.47
CA VAL A 96 8.81 15.30 -0.41
C VAL A 96 8.59 14.42 0.82
N LEU A 97 8.20 13.16 0.62
CA LEU A 97 7.89 12.25 1.73
C LEU A 97 9.15 11.74 2.45
N PHE A 98 10.29 11.61 1.76
CA PHE A 98 11.47 10.91 2.30
C PHE A 98 12.79 11.69 2.19
N ALA A 99 12.79 12.98 1.77
CA ALA A 99 14.00 13.77 1.57
C ALA A 99 14.90 13.88 2.82
N GLY A 100 14.31 13.78 4.01
CA GLY A 100 15.04 13.87 5.29
C GLY A 100 15.47 12.52 5.88
N ASN A 101 15.33 11.41 5.19
CA ASN A 101 15.47 10.04 5.74
C ASN A 101 14.57 9.76 6.96
N LYS A 102 13.58 10.62 7.20
CA LYS A 102 12.58 10.50 8.25
C LYS A 102 11.21 10.80 7.64
N PHE A 103 10.19 10.14 8.16
CA PHE A 103 8.82 10.49 7.79
C PHE A 103 8.51 11.93 8.20
N PRO A 104 7.81 12.71 7.36
CA PRO A 104 7.43 14.08 7.67
C PRO A 104 6.24 14.11 8.65
N ILE A 105 6.43 13.53 9.82
CA ILE A 105 5.43 13.44 10.89
C ILE A 105 5.99 14.20 12.08
N SER A 106 5.21 15.12 12.62
CA SER A 106 5.45 15.78 13.89
C SER A 106 4.22 15.65 14.79
N VAL A 107 4.45 15.54 16.08
CA VAL A 107 3.39 15.49 17.08
C VAL A 107 3.51 16.73 17.94
N GLU A 108 2.47 17.57 17.90
CA GLU A 108 2.37 18.75 18.74
C GLU A 108 1.35 18.52 19.84
N PRO A 109 1.59 19.03 21.07
CA PRO A 109 0.62 18.92 22.14
C PRO A 109 -0.63 19.75 21.82
N THR A 110 -1.79 19.19 22.08
CA THR A 110 -3.07 19.91 21.99
C THR A 110 -3.08 21.01 23.04
N GLN A 111 -3.57 22.20 22.69
CA GLN A 111 -3.77 23.25 23.67
C GLN A 111 -4.75 22.78 24.74
N LEU A 112 -4.38 23.00 26.00
CA LEU A 112 -5.26 22.70 27.14
C LEU A 112 -6.49 23.62 27.09
N PRO A 113 -7.69 23.11 27.43
CA PRO A 113 -8.87 23.95 27.58
C PRO A 113 -8.62 25.05 28.59
N GLU A 114 -9.22 26.24 28.38
CA GLU A 114 -9.12 27.35 29.31
C GLU A 114 -9.55 26.91 30.73
N GLY A 115 -8.67 27.14 31.71
CA GLY A 115 -8.90 26.80 33.11
C GLY A 115 -8.29 25.49 33.59
N VAL A 116 -7.65 24.72 32.71
CA VAL A 116 -6.84 23.54 33.08
C VAL A 116 -5.37 23.97 33.18
N THR A 117 -4.83 24.03 34.39
CA THR A 117 -3.39 24.24 34.61
C THR A 117 -2.65 22.91 34.46
N GLU A 118 -1.52 22.90 33.77
CA GLU A 118 -0.63 21.75 33.78
C GLU A 118 -0.09 21.53 35.20
N ASP A 119 -0.57 20.49 35.86
CA ASP A 119 0.07 20.03 37.08
C ASP A 119 1.42 19.41 36.70
N VAL A 120 2.48 20.16 36.96
CA VAL A 120 3.86 19.67 36.77
C VAL A 120 4.14 18.65 37.87
N HIS A 121 3.83 17.39 37.63
CA HIS A 121 4.27 16.32 38.50
C HIS A 121 5.81 16.25 38.45
N ALA A 122 6.44 16.48 39.60
CA ALA A 122 7.89 16.42 39.76
C ALA A 122 8.50 15.07 39.33
N ASP A 123 7.68 14.05 39.20
CA ASP A 123 8.07 12.70 38.76
C ASP A 123 8.40 12.58 37.27
N LEU A 124 8.05 13.61 36.47
CA LEU A 124 8.34 13.63 35.01
C LEU A 124 9.64 14.36 34.66
N GLN A 125 10.35 14.88 35.65
CA GLN A 125 11.72 15.34 35.39
C GLN A 125 12.57 14.14 34.96
N PRO A 126 13.31 14.23 33.83
CA PRO A 126 14.28 13.20 33.51
C PRO A 126 15.19 13.07 34.73
N LYS A 127 15.14 11.94 35.43
CA LYS A 127 16.13 11.63 36.47
C LYS A 127 17.47 11.89 35.81
N PRO A 128 18.32 12.75 36.41
CA PRO A 128 19.69 12.87 35.95
C PRO A 128 20.20 11.42 35.86
N PRO A 129 20.95 11.06 34.80
CA PRO A 129 21.47 9.71 34.69
C PRO A 129 22.07 9.37 36.03
N ALA A 130 21.53 8.31 36.68
CA ALA A 130 22.03 7.88 37.96
C ALA A 130 23.54 7.80 37.74
N MET A 131 24.29 8.61 38.47
CA MET A 131 25.74 8.44 38.47
C MET A 131 25.94 6.97 38.78
N LEU A 132 26.42 6.23 37.81
CA LEU A 132 26.86 4.88 38.01
C LEU A 132 27.73 4.97 39.23
N ASN A 133 27.24 4.48 40.39
CA ASN A 133 28.10 4.14 41.47
C ASN A 133 29.05 3.11 40.89
N THR A 134 30.18 3.58 40.43
CA THR A 134 31.30 2.76 40.06
C THR A 134 31.89 2.24 41.38
N GLU A 135 31.17 1.30 42.01
CA GLU A 135 31.83 0.28 42.75
C GLU A 135 32.51 -0.60 41.70
N SER A 136 33.67 -0.14 41.29
CA SER A 136 34.59 -0.95 40.52
C SER A 136 34.91 -2.19 41.35
N PRO A 137 34.77 -3.40 40.79
CA PRO A 137 35.19 -4.64 41.47
C PRO A 137 36.71 -4.70 41.71
N TYR A 138 37.44 -3.72 41.27
CA TYR A 138 38.85 -3.49 41.59
C TYR A 138 38.91 -2.29 42.54
N GLY A 139 39.03 -2.59 43.86
CA GLY A 139 39.13 -1.58 44.90
C GLY A 139 40.23 -0.57 44.62
N PHE A 140 39.78 0.67 44.35
CA PHE A 140 40.61 1.85 44.42
C PHE A 140 40.11 2.67 45.61
N ASP A 141 40.92 2.69 46.65
CA ASP A 141 40.70 3.54 47.81
C ASP A 141 40.78 5.01 47.38
N GLY A 142 39.78 5.78 47.85
CA GLY A 142 39.57 7.16 47.48
C GLY A 142 40.58 8.12 48.09
N ASP A 143 41.80 8.20 47.56
CA ASP A 143 42.69 9.34 47.74
C ASP A 143 43.12 9.84 46.37
N GLY A 144 42.49 10.97 45.99
CA GLY A 144 42.70 11.66 44.72
C GLY A 144 44.13 12.19 44.54
N LYS A 145 45.03 11.31 44.13
CA LYS A 145 46.33 11.71 43.57
C LYS A 145 46.75 10.75 42.48
N ASP A 146 47.01 11.36 41.30
CA ASP A 146 47.76 10.77 40.18
C ASP A 146 46.99 9.86 39.24
N LEU A 147 46.06 10.45 38.47
CA LEU A 147 45.75 9.97 37.12
C LEU A 147 46.88 10.41 36.20
N PRO A 148 47.51 9.51 35.41
CA PRO A 148 48.49 9.90 34.42
C PRO A 148 47.85 10.82 33.39
N ALA A 149 48.51 11.92 33.10
CA ALA A 149 48.14 12.90 32.09
C ALA A 149 48.04 12.20 30.72
N GLY A 150 46.83 11.89 30.26
CA GLY A 150 46.58 11.20 28.99
C GLY A 150 45.18 10.64 28.82
N PHE A 151 44.37 10.60 29.88
CA PHE A 151 42.99 10.17 29.78
C PHE A 151 42.04 11.37 29.83
N THR A 152 42.17 12.27 28.86
CA THR A 152 41.06 13.13 28.50
C THR A 152 40.13 12.26 27.65
N SER A 153 39.05 11.85 28.24
CA SER A 153 37.95 11.24 27.50
C SER A 153 37.43 12.26 26.49
N ASN A 154 37.85 12.15 25.24
CA ASN A 154 37.13 12.71 24.12
C ASN A 154 35.79 11.92 23.99
N LEU A 155 34.87 12.18 24.90
CA LEU A 155 33.47 12.03 24.63
C LEU A 155 33.12 13.18 23.68
N GLU A 156 33.30 12.93 22.41
CA GLU A 156 32.64 13.71 21.37
C GLU A 156 31.15 13.64 21.66
N LEU A 157 30.64 14.67 22.32
CA LEU A 157 29.22 14.97 22.34
C LEU A 157 28.80 15.18 20.89
N GLY A 158 28.11 14.18 20.34
CA GLY A 158 27.64 14.22 18.97
C GLY A 158 26.71 15.43 18.70
N PRO A 159 26.13 15.56 17.54
CA PRO A 159 25.66 16.75 16.85
C PRO A 159 24.59 17.63 17.53
N LEU A 160 24.41 17.54 18.83
CA LEU A 160 23.50 18.38 19.62
C LEU A 160 24.06 19.78 19.91
N GLU A 161 25.39 19.94 19.94
CA GLU A 161 25.97 21.27 20.14
C GLU A 161 26.02 22.12 18.87
N GLU A 162 26.07 21.50 17.70
CA GLU A 162 26.15 22.25 16.43
C GLU A 162 24.83 22.94 16.06
N LYS A 163 23.71 22.53 16.64
CA LYS A 163 22.41 23.20 16.49
C LYS A 163 22.15 24.31 17.51
N LEU A 164 22.98 24.42 18.52
CA LEU A 164 22.92 25.50 19.52
C LEU A 164 23.80 26.70 19.13
N SER A 165 24.71 26.55 18.16
CA SER A 165 25.56 27.66 17.69
C SER A 165 24.84 28.70 16.82
N GLY A 166 23.59 28.42 16.38
CA GLY A 166 22.76 29.38 15.65
C GLY A 166 22.05 30.43 16.52
N VAL A 167 22.29 30.45 17.83
CA VAL A 167 21.68 31.41 18.78
C VAL A 167 22.67 32.49 19.25
N GLU A 168 23.89 32.55 18.72
CA GLU A 168 24.88 33.53 19.14
C GLU A 168 24.68 34.96 18.61
N ASP A 169 23.78 35.18 17.67
CA ASP A 169 23.53 36.54 17.10
C ASP A 169 22.50 37.39 17.88
N LEU A 170 22.10 36.96 19.09
CA LEU A 170 21.22 37.73 19.98
C LEU A 170 21.91 38.22 21.26
N LYS A 171 23.26 38.33 21.28
CA LYS A 171 23.99 38.90 22.39
C LYS A 171 24.39 40.35 22.11
N GLU A 172 23.40 41.25 22.15
CA GLU A 172 23.66 42.63 22.61
C GLU A 172 22.35 43.21 23.12
N GLY A 173 22.25 43.26 24.45
CA GLY A 173 21.24 44.07 25.15
C GLY A 173 20.45 43.34 26.22
N ALA A 174 20.90 43.54 27.47
CA ALA A 174 20.17 43.40 28.72
C ALA A 174 20.14 42.02 29.43
N GLY A 175 20.86 42.01 30.56
CA GLY A 175 20.43 41.30 31.78
C GLY A 175 20.42 39.79 31.73
N THR A 176 21.47 39.15 32.21
CA THR A 176 21.57 37.73 32.48
C THR A 176 20.52 37.24 33.47
N THR A 177 19.39 36.78 32.96
CA THR A 177 18.60 35.77 33.65
C THR A 177 18.78 34.47 32.89
N PRO A 178 19.14 33.34 33.52
CA PRO A 178 19.16 32.05 32.86
C PRO A 178 17.76 31.76 32.42
N THR A 179 17.54 31.73 31.10
CA THR A 179 16.25 31.29 30.54
C THR A 179 16.18 29.80 30.81
N THR A 180 15.59 29.44 31.92
CA THR A 180 15.18 28.06 32.17
C THR A 180 14.15 27.72 31.09
N VAL A 181 14.55 26.96 30.10
CA VAL A 181 13.62 26.39 29.10
C VAL A 181 12.76 25.41 29.87
N THR A 182 11.62 25.87 30.36
CA THR A 182 10.60 25.01 30.98
C THR A 182 9.96 24.21 29.86
N PHE A 183 10.41 22.99 29.69
CA PHE A 183 9.72 22.05 28.82
C PHE A 183 8.39 21.66 29.48
N SER A 184 7.27 21.97 28.85
CA SER A 184 5.98 21.51 29.35
C SER A 184 5.94 19.97 29.27
N PRO A 185 5.37 19.29 30.27
CA PRO A 185 5.20 17.83 30.25
C PRO A 185 4.50 17.34 28.99
N ALA A 186 3.55 18.11 28.47
CA ALA A 186 2.84 17.82 27.23
C ALA A 186 3.77 17.80 26.00
N MET A 187 4.74 18.71 25.92
CA MET A 187 5.75 18.70 24.84
C MET A 187 6.66 17.48 24.92
N ILE A 188 7.05 17.06 26.12
CA ILE A 188 7.87 15.85 26.31
C ILE A 188 7.09 14.61 25.89
N ALA A 189 5.82 14.51 26.30
CA ALA A 189 4.94 13.43 25.91
C ALA A 189 4.73 13.38 24.38
N ALA A 190 4.52 14.53 23.73
CA ALA A 190 4.36 14.64 22.29
C ALA A 190 5.63 14.17 21.55
N LYS A 191 6.83 14.58 21.97
CA LYS A 191 8.09 14.12 21.39
C LYS A 191 8.35 12.63 21.60
N ASN A 192 8.00 12.09 22.76
CA ASN A 192 8.11 10.67 23.01
C ASN A 192 7.14 9.87 22.13
N MET A 193 5.93 10.38 21.92
CA MET A 193 4.94 9.80 21.03
C MET A 193 5.42 9.84 19.57
N GLU A 194 5.92 10.98 19.11
CA GLU A 194 6.53 11.15 17.78
C GLU A 194 7.61 10.11 17.54
N LYS A 195 8.58 10.00 18.47
CA LYS A 195 9.64 9.01 18.35
C LYS A 195 9.10 7.58 18.26
N LYS A 196 8.12 7.23 19.10
CA LYS A 196 7.52 5.90 19.09
C LYS A 196 6.78 5.62 17.80
N ILE A 197 6.05 6.59 17.23
CA ILE A 197 5.37 6.45 15.94
C ILE A 197 6.39 6.24 14.82
N LEU A 198 7.48 7.04 14.80
CA LEU A 198 8.54 6.90 13.80
C LEU A 198 9.20 5.52 13.86
N ASP A 199 9.55 5.04 15.05
CA ASP A 199 10.12 3.71 15.25
C ASP A 199 9.15 2.61 14.74
N GLN A 200 7.84 2.74 15.02
CA GLN A 200 6.82 1.80 14.55
C GLN A 200 6.64 1.81 13.04
N LEU A 201 6.68 2.99 12.41
CA LEU A 201 6.59 3.11 10.95
C LEU A 201 7.81 2.50 10.25
N GLU A 202 9.00 2.66 10.82
CA GLU A 202 10.22 2.04 10.31
C GLU A 202 10.16 0.51 10.48
N GLU A 203 9.79 0.03 11.66
CA GLU A 203 9.66 -1.40 11.96
C GLU A 203 8.59 -2.10 11.10
N SER A 204 7.50 -1.40 10.77
CA SER A 204 6.45 -1.87 9.86
C SER A 204 6.88 -1.95 8.39
N GLY A 205 7.96 -1.28 8.01
CA GLY A 205 8.39 -1.12 6.62
C GLY A 205 7.46 -0.21 5.81
N ALA A 206 6.80 0.75 6.48
CA ALA A 206 5.83 1.66 5.88
C ALA A 206 6.38 2.40 4.64
N THR A 207 7.67 2.70 4.60
CA THR A 207 8.33 3.32 3.45
C THR A 207 8.12 2.57 2.14
N LYS A 208 8.19 1.23 2.17
CA LYS A 208 7.97 0.39 0.99
C LYS A 208 6.53 0.52 0.50
N HIS A 209 5.58 0.43 1.41
CA HIS A 209 4.15 0.49 1.09
C HIS A 209 3.74 1.88 0.60
N LEU A 210 4.24 2.95 1.23
CA LEU A 210 4.03 4.32 0.79
C LEU A 210 4.59 4.61 -0.61
N ARG A 211 5.76 4.05 -0.95
CA ARG A 211 6.31 4.18 -2.32
C ARG A 211 5.41 3.52 -3.35
N SER A 212 4.89 2.32 -3.06
CA SER A 212 3.95 1.65 -3.96
C SER A 212 2.65 2.43 -4.11
N THR A 213 2.10 2.93 -3.00
CA THR A 213 0.90 3.77 -2.98
C THR A 213 1.09 5.06 -3.78
N SER A 214 2.24 5.75 -3.59
CA SER A 214 2.58 6.97 -4.33
C SER A 214 2.72 6.72 -5.83
N PHE A 215 3.24 5.56 -6.22
CA PHE A 215 3.34 5.19 -7.63
C PHE A 215 1.97 4.97 -8.26
N GLU A 216 1.09 4.18 -7.60
CA GLU A 216 -0.29 3.98 -8.10
C GLU A 216 -1.08 5.29 -8.12
N MET A 217 -0.91 6.13 -7.10
CA MET A 217 -1.53 7.46 -7.04
C MET A 217 -1.12 8.32 -8.24
N ALA A 218 0.16 8.35 -8.60
CA ALA A 218 0.64 9.12 -9.75
C ALA A 218 0.17 8.54 -11.10
N LEU A 219 0.08 7.21 -11.21
CA LEU A 219 -0.26 6.53 -12.47
C LEU A 219 -1.77 6.45 -12.69
N PHE A 220 -2.50 5.91 -11.70
CA PHE A 220 -3.94 5.61 -11.79
C PHE A 220 -4.83 6.69 -11.17
N GLY A 221 -4.24 7.66 -10.48
CA GLY A 221 -4.96 8.76 -9.86
C GLY A 221 -5.37 8.53 -8.42
N THR A 222 -5.26 7.32 -7.89
CA THR A 222 -5.61 7.03 -6.50
C THR A 222 -4.64 6.02 -5.92
N GLY A 223 -4.13 6.32 -4.73
CA GLY A 223 -3.32 5.40 -3.94
C GLY A 223 -4.08 4.94 -2.71
N VAL A 224 -4.12 3.64 -2.45
CA VAL A 224 -4.85 3.07 -1.32
C VAL A 224 -3.91 2.41 -0.33
N MET A 225 -4.12 2.68 0.94
CA MET A 225 -3.42 2.05 2.06
C MET A 225 -4.42 1.44 3.04
N LYS A 226 -4.01 0.34 3.66
CA LYS A 226 -4.77 -0.38 4.68
C LYS A 226 -3.98 -0.46 5.97
N GLY A 227 -4.63 -0.19 7.08
CA GLY A 227 -4.04 -0.30 8.42
C GLY A 227 -4.20 0.96 9.26
N PRO A 228 -3.52 1.01 10.43
CA PRO A 228 -2.58 0.00 10.94
C PRO A 228 -3.26 -1.23 11.54
N PHE A 229 -2.65 -2.41 11.36
CA PHE A 229 -3.05 -3.66 12.00
C PHE A 229 -1.96 -4.18 12.92
N ALA A 230 -2.32 -4.80 14.01
CA ALA A 230 -1.40 -5.55 14.84
C ALA A 230 -1.05 -6.89 14.15
N VAL A 231 0.22 -7.09 13.90
CA VAL A 231 0.75 -8.31 13.27
C VAL A 231 1.91 -8.84 14.08
N ASP A 232 1.89 -10.14 14.37
CA ASP A 232 3.00 -10.79 15.05
C ASP A 232 4.11 -11.06 14.05
N LYS A 233 5.26 -10.42 14.25
CA LYS A 233 6.49 -10.68 13.50
C LYS A 233 7.39 -11.60 14.26
N GLU A 234 7.93 -12.59 13.56
CA GLU A 234 8.94 -13.49 14.03
C GLU A 234 10.32 -12.86 13.83
N TYR A 235 11.05 -12.68 14.95
CA TYR A 235 12.43 -12.22 14.91
C TYR A 235 13.34 -13.40 15.19
N PRO A 236 14.31 -13.68 14.31
CA PRO A 236 15.25 -14.77 14.55
C PRO A 236 16.07 -14.48 15.82
N ASN A 237 16.05 -15.40 16.71
CA ASN A 237 16.85 -15.37 17.95
C ASN A 237 17.45 -16.76 18.21
N TRP A 238 18.62 -16.77 18.83
CA TRP A 238 19.35 -17.98 19.18
C TRP A 238 19.60 -17.96 20.68
N ASN A 239 19.24 -19.04 21.35
CA ASN A 239 19.50 -19.19 22.78
C ASN A 239 21.01 -19.32 23.02
N GLU A 240 21.42 -19.20 24.27
CA GLU A 240 22.81 -19.38 24.71
C GLU A 240 23.37 -20.76 24.33
N ASP A 241 22.51 -21.75 24.18
CA ASP A 241 22.84 -23.13 23.77
C ASP A 241 22.95 -23.29 22.23
N GLY A 242 22.74 -22.20 21.46
CA GLY A 242 22.79 -22.22 20.00
C GLY A 242 21.55 -22.80 19.33
N GLU A 243 20.47 -23.03 20.05
CA GLU A 243 19.19 -23.45 19.48
C GLU A 243 18.39 -22.25 18.96
N TYR A 244 17.70 -22.44 17.82
CA TYR A 244 16.81 -21.43 17.23
C TYR A 244 15.56 -21.27 18.09
N SER A 245 15.41 -20.11 18.72
CA SER A 245 14.27 -19.75 19.56
C SER A 245 13.73 -18.39 19.11
N PRO A 246 12.81 -18.36 18.12
CA PRO A 246 12.30 -17.11 17.59
C PRO A 246 11.51 -16.32 18.63
N ILE A 247 11.72 -15.00 18.63
CA ILE A 247 10.94 -14.07 19.47
C ILE A 247 9.81 -13.51 18.61
N PHE A 248 8.58 -13.64 19.09
CA PHE A 248 7.41 -13.02 18.47
C PHE A 248 7.15 -11.65 19.08
N LYS A 249 7.03 -10.64 18.24
CA LYS A 249 6.71 -9.28 18.68
C LYS A 249 5.54 -8.77 17.85
N THR A 250 4.50 -8.29 18.53
CA THR A 250 3.36 -7.65 17.89
C THR A 250 3.73 -6.23 17.50
N VAL A 251 3.68 -5.94 16.20
CA VAL A 251 4.01 -4.63 15.62
C VAL A 251 2.85 -4.12 14.77
N PRO A 252 2.62 -2.80 14.72
CA PRO A 252 1.66 -2.24 13.78
C PRO A 252 2.21 -2.39 12.36
N GLN A 253 1.35 -2.78 11.44
CA GLN A 253 1.66 -2.90 10.02
C GLN A 253 0.67 -2.12 9.19
N VAL A 254 1.18 -1.40 8.19
CA VAL A 254 0.40 -0.79 7.12
C VAL A 254 0.74 -1.47 5.81
N ASN A 255 -0.27 -1.67 4.98
CA ASN A 255 -0.12 -2.34 3.69
C ASN A 255 -0.61 -1.44 2.56
N HIS A 256 0.07 -1.48 1.44
CA HIS A 256 -0.43 -0.95 0.19
C HIS A 256 -1.50 -1.90 -0.36
N VAL A 257 -2.61 -1.35 -0.82
CA VAL A 257 -3.67 -2.08 -1.50
C VAL A 257 -3.75 -1.55 -2.93
N SER A 258 -3.63 -2.44 -3.90
CA SER A 258 -3.74 -2.03 -5.29
C SER A 258 -5.16 -1.60 -5.62
N VAL A 259 -5.31 -0.51 -6.38
CA VAL A 259 -6.63 -0.02 -6.84
C VAL A 259 -7.41 -1.10 -7.60
N TRP A 260 -6.71 -2.04 -8.23
CA TRP A 260 -7.30 -3.16 -8.96
C TRP A 260 -8.05 -4.16 -8.07
N ASN A 261 -7.68 -4.25 -6.80
CA ASN A 261 -8.28 -5.15 -5.83
C ASN A 261 -9.17 -4.43 -4.80
N PHE A 262 -9.36 -3.13 -4.97
CA PHE A 262 -10.09 -2.28 -4.05
C PHE A 262 -11.45 -1.89 -4.62
N TYR A 263 -12.53 -2.18 -3.90
CA TYR A 263 -13.91 -1.98 -4.30
C TYR A 263 -14.64 -1.15 -3.23
N PRO A 264 -14.63 0.18 -3.38
CA PRO A 264 -15.33 1.06 -2.44
C PRO A 264 -16.83 1.10 -2.70
N ASP A 265 -17.56 1.71 -1.78
CA ASP A 265 -18.97 2.00 -1.93
C ASP A 265 -19.23 2.93 -3.12
N PRO A 266 -20.07 2.56 -4.10
CA PRO A 266 -20.38 3.37 -5.27
C PRO A 266 -21.02 4.73 -4.98
N ASP A 267 -21.69 4.85 -3.84
CA ASP A 267 -22.41 6.09 -3.47
C ASP A 267 -21.51 7.09 -2.73
N ALA A 268 -20.26 6.69 -2.41
CA ALA A 268 -19.30 7.54 -1.69
C ALA A 268 -18.31 8.21 -2.64
N ASN A 269 -17.97 9.46 -2.37
CA ASN A 269 -16.92 10.20 -3.08
C ASN A 269 -15.56 10.15 -2.36
N ASN A 270 -15.56 9.74 -1.10
CA ASN A 270 -14.36 9.64 -0.26
C ASN A 270 -14.51 8.54 0.79
N MET A 271 -13.42 8.23 1.50
CA MET A 271 -13.42 7.17 2.52
C MET A 271 -14.27 7.50 3.75
N ASP A 272 -14.47 8.76 4.07
CA ASP A 272 -15.25 9.16 5.25
C ASP A 272 -16.78 9.01 5.01
N GLU A 273 -17.21 9.07 3.75
CA GLU A 273 -18.60 8.85 3.32
C GLU A 273 -18.92 7.37 3.07
N ALA A 274 -17.90 6.54 2.82
CA ALA A 274 -18.07 5.15 2.44
C ALA A 274 -18.68 4.31 3.58
N GLN A 275 -19.81 3.68 3.31
CA GLN A 275 -20.46 2.77 4.25
C GLN A 275 -19.75 1.43 4.30
N TYR A 276 -19.14 1.02 3.20
CA TYR A 276 -18.37 -0.22 3.11
C TYR A 276 -17.22 -0.14 2.13
N VAL A 277 -16.28 -1.05 2.30
CA VAL A 277 -15.17 -1.29 1.39
C VAL A 277 -14.95 -2.79 1.26
N ILE A 278 -14.65 -3.22 0.07
CA ILE A 278 -14.35 -4.61 -0.23
C ILE A 278 -12.95 -4.70 -0.83
N GLU A 279 -12.14 -5.63 -0.33
CA GLU A 279 -10.84 -5.98 -0.89
C GLU A 279 -10.86 -7.42 -1.41
N ARG A 280 -10.43 -7.60 -2.64
CA ARG A 280 -10.31 -8.90 -3.29
C ARG A 280 -8.90 -9.44 -3.12
N HIS A 281 -8.76 -10.60 -2.51
CA HIS A 281 -7.48 -11.27 -2.30
C HIS A 281 -7.32 -12.48 -3.21
N LYS A 282 -6.11 -12.66 -3.72
CA LYS A 282 -5.68 -13.83 -4.49
C LYS A 282 -4.73 -14.65 -3.64
N LEU A 283 -5.25 -15.67 -2.97
CA LEU A 283 -4.50 -16.47 -2.01
C LEU A 283 -4.08 -17.82 -2.57
N SER A 284 -2.86 -18.25 -2.24
CA SER A 284 -2.43 -19.62 -2.46
C SER A 284 -3.01 -20.56 -1.40
N ARG A 285 -3.02 -21.87 -1.68
CA ARG A 285 -3.46 -22.90 -0.74
C ARG A 285 -2.74 -22.82 0.61
N ASN A 286 -1.45 -22.54 0.62
CA ASN A 286 -0.68 -22.39 1.85
C ASN A 286 -1.05 -21.14 2.65
N GLN A 287 -1.30 -20.02 1.95
CA GLN A 287 -1.76 -18.79 2.59
C GLN A 287 -3.15 -18.98 3.23
N LEU A 288 -4.05 -19.67 2.52
CA LEU A 288 -5.38 -19.98 3.05
C LEU A 288 -5.29 -20.89 4.29
N ARG A 289 -4.40 -21.92 4.28
CA ARG A 289 -4.13 -22.77 5.45
C ARG A 289 -3.56 -21.96 6.62
N ASN A 290 -2.71 -20.97 6.37
CA ASN A 290 -2.16 -20.13 7.44
C ASN A 290 -3.21 -19.23 8.10
N LEU A 291 -4.33 -18.93 7.44
CA LEU A 291 -5.44 -18.20 8.05
C LEU A 291 -6.08 -19.00 9.20
N LYS A 292 -6.02 -20.34 9.18
CA LYS A 292 -6.51 -21.18 10.28
C LYS A 292 -5.80 -20.93 11.62
N LYS A 293 -4.55 -20.44 11.56
CA LYS A 293 -3.76 -20.15 12.77
C LYS A 293 -4.17 -18.81 13.41
N ARG A 294 -4.95 -18.00 12.71
CA ARG A 294 -5.40 -16.71 13.20
C ARG A 294 -6.71 -16.86 13.99
N PRO A 295 -6.93 -16.04 15.02
CA PRO A 295 -8.16 -16.05 15.79
C PRO A 295 -9.37 -15.69 14.91
N TYR A 296 -10.52 -16.18 15.30
CA TYR A 296 -11.82 -15.91 14.65
C TYR A 296 -11.99 -16.43 13.22
N PHE A 297 -11.08 -17.26 12.71
CA PHE A 297 -11.27 -17.94 11.43
C PHE A 297 -11.86 -19.34 11.64
N ARG A 298 -12.92 -19.67 10.90
CA ARG A 298 -13.61 -20.96 10.95
C ARG A 298 -12.78 -22.04 10.25
N LYS A 299 -12.07 -22.86 11.04
CA LYS A 299 -11.11 -23.86 10.52
C LYS A 299 -11.74 -24.90 9.61
N SER A 300 -12.92 -25.44 10.01
CA SER A 300 -13.68 -26.43 9.23
C SER A 300 -14.11 -25.90 7.87
N VAL A 301 -14.58 -24.66 7.82
CA VAL A 301 -14.99 -24.01 6.57
C VAL A 301 -13.82 -23.77 5.62
N ILE A 302 -12.66 -23.38 6.17
CA ILE A 302 -11.44 -23.23 5.36
C ILE A 302 -11.01 -24.56 4.76
N ASP A 303 -11.09 -25.67 5.50
CA ASP A 303 -10.80 -27.00 4.98
C ASP A 303 -11.77 -27.37 3.86
N ALA A 304 -13.06 -27.15 4.07
CA ALA A 304 -14.07 -27.37 3.03
C ALA A 304 -13.83 -26.51 1.78
N CYS A 305 -13.36 -25.26 1.92
CA CYS A 305 -12.98 -24.43 0.78
C CYS A 305 -11.76 -24.99 0.03
N ILE A 306 -10.78 -25.51 0.75
CA ILE A 306 -9.57 -26.13 0.16
C ILE A 306 -9.94 -27.41 -0.60
N ASP A 307 -10.87 -28.22 -0.06
CA ASP A 307 -11.33 -29.48 -0.66
C ASP A 307 -12.20 -29.25 -1.90
N MET A 308 -12.94 -28.13 -1.96
CA MET A 308 -13.68 -27.72 -3.16
C MET A 308 -12.78 -27.34 -4.33
N GLY A 309 -11.52 -27.03 -4.07
CA GLY A 309 -10.54 -26.62 -5.07
C GLY A 309 -10.47 -25.12 -5.32
N GLU A 310 -9.56 -24.74 -6.19
CA GLU A 310 -9.27 -23.37 -6.56
C GLU A 310 -10.42 -22.79 -7.40
N THR A 311 -10.87 -21.57 -7.06
CA THR A 311 -12.02 -20.91 -7.70
C THR A 311 -11.70 -19.52 -8.25
N TYR A 312 -10.42 -19.13 -8.22
CA TYR A 312 -10.05 -17.84 -8.73
C TYR A 312 -10.25 -17.74 -10.24
N THR A 313 -11.12 -16.83 -10.66
CA THR A 313 -11.31 -16.49 -12.06
C THR A 313 -10.56 -15.20 -12.38
N LYS A 314 -9.70 -15.21 -13.38
CA LYS A 314 -9.04 -14.00 -13.85
C LYS A 314 -10.08 -13.01 -14.37
N LYS A 315 -9.84 -11.74 -14.11
CA LYS A 315 -10.52 -10.63 -14.75
C LYS A 315 -9.80 -10.28 -16.06
N ASP A 316 -10.52 -9.71 -17.01
CA ASP A 316 -9.98 -9.38 -18.33
C ASP A 316 -8.76 -8.45 -18.26
N TRP A 317 -8.76 -7.52 -17.32
CA TRP A 317 -7.64 -6.60 -17.10
C TRP A 317 -6.36 -7.26 -16.56
N GLU A 318 -6.45 -8.43 -15.91
CA GLU A 318 -5.27 -9.10 -15.34
C GLU A 318 -4.29 -9.59 -16.42
N ASP A 319 -4.83 -10.05 -17.55
CA ASP A 319 -3.99 -10.49 -18.69
C ASP A 319 -3.32 -9.28 -19.36
N ASP A 320 -4.01 -8.16 -19.48
CA ASP A 320 -3.46 -6.93 -20.03
C ASP A 320 -2.34 -6.34 -19.18
N LEU A 321 -2.42 -6.49 -17.84
CA LEU A 321 -1.36 -6.01 -16.93
C LEU A 321 -0.08 -6.86 -16.99
N THR A 322 -0.20 -8.15 -17.29
CA THR A 322 0.95 -9.09 -17.18
C THR A 322 1.74 -9.28 -18.46
N ASP A 323 1.33 -8.74 -19.61
CA ASP A 323 1.89 -8.99 -20.95
C ASP A 323 1.87 -10.49 -21.38
N TYR A 324 1.29 -11.34 -20.58
CA TYR A 324 1.15 -12.77 -20.84
C TYR A 324 -0.32 -13.13 -20.95
N ALA A 325 -0.89 -12.92 -22.12
CA ALA A 325 -2.17 -13.53 -22.45
C ALA A 325 -1.94 -15.06 -22.51
N THR A 326 -2.05 -15.73 -21.38
CA THR A 326 -1.86 -17.20 -21.32
C THR A 326 -3.05 -17.94 -21.89
N GLY A 327 -4.14 -17.25 -22.18
CA GLY A 327 -5.40 -17.89 -22.58
C GLY A 327 -6.02 -18.81 -21.51
N GLU A 328 -5.35 -18.94 -20.37
CA GLU A 328 -5.83 -19.71 -19.22
C GLU A 328 -6.65 -18.78 -18.34
N THR A 329 -7.96 -19.00 -18.33
CA THR A 329 -8.88 -18.28 -17.43
C THR A 329 -8.73 -18.75 -15.99
N TYR A 330 -8.22 -19.97 -15.80
CA TYR A 330 -8.08 -20.61 -14.51
C TYR A 330 -6.69 -20.42 -13.92
N VAL A 331 -6.61 -20.04 -12.65
CA VAL A 331 -5.37 -19.85 -11.91
C VAL A 331 -5.45 -20.68 -10.63
N ASP A 332 -4.39 -21.42 -10.33
CA ASP A 332 -4.25 -22.23 -9.09
C ASP A 332 -4.20 -21.31 -7.85
N ARG A 333 -5.33 -20.64 -7.58
CA ARG A 333 -5.51 -19.69 -6.47
C ARG A 333 -6.97 -19.70 -5.99
N PHE A 334 -7.15 -19.20 -4.77
CA PHE A 334 -8.44 -18.98 -4.15
C PHE A 334 -8.80 -17.50 -4.18
N GLU A 335 -10.02 -17.20 -4.59
CA GLU A 335 -10.58 -15.87 -4.45
C GLU A 335 -11.14 -15.72 -3.05
N VAL A 336 -10.66 -14.72 -2.34
CA VAL A 336 -11.15 -14.37 -1.02
C VAL A 336 -11.58 -12.91 -1.03
N ILE A 337 -12.79 -12.66 -0.60
CA ILE A 337 -13.40 -11.34 -0.50
C ILE A 337 -13.37 -10.93 0.96
N GLU A 338 -12.78 -9.79 1.25
CA GLU A 338 -12.76 -9.17 2.56
C GLU A 338 -13.65 -7.93 2.54
N TYR A 339 -14.69 -7.93 3.34
CA TYR A 339 -15.64 -6.84 3.50
C TYR A 339 -15.38 -6.11 4.82
N TRP A 340 -15.41 -4.80 4.77
CA TRP A 340 -15.43 -3.91 5.93
C TRP A 340 -16.57 -2.93 5.75
N GLY A 341 -17.49 -2.88 6.69
CA GLY A 341 -18.60 -1.93 6.58
C GLY A 341 -19.72 -2.20 7.57
N SER A 342 -20.79 -1.43 7.44
CA SER A 342 -22.01 -1.58 8.20
C SER A 342 -22.76 -2.83 7.82
N VAL A 343 -23.27 -3.53 8.82
CA VAL A 343 -24.12 -4.72 8.70
C VAL A 343 -25.20 -4.63 9.79
N ASP A 344 -26.40 -5.06 9.46
CA ASP A 344 -27.52 -5.10 10.39
C ASP A 344 -27.19 -5.98 11.61
N THR A 345 -27.49 -5.49 12.78
CA THR A 345 -27.19 -6.18 14.05
C THR A 345 -27.91 -7.51 14.16
N GLU A 346 -29.15 -7.62 13.64
CA GLU A 346 -29.90 -8.87 13.61
C GLU A 346 -29.18 -9.94 12.80
N VAL A 347 -28.64 -9.57 11.62
CA VAL A 347 -27.91 -10.49 10.77
C VAL A 347 -26.61 -10.97 11.40
N LEU A 348 -25.96 -10.10 12.17
CA LEU A 348 -24.73 -10.47 12.92
C LEU A 348 -25.05 -11.43 14.08
N LEU A 349 -26.17 -11.24 14.79
CA LEU A 349 -26.60 -12.13 15.86
C LEU A 349 -26.99 -13.52 15.32
N ASP A 350 -27.67 -13.57 14.18
CA ASP A 350 -28.03 -14.82 13.50
C ASP A 350 -26.80 -15.64 13.07
N ASN A 351 -25.66 -14.97 12.86
CA ASN A 351 -24.40 -15.60 12.53
C ASN A 351 -23.48 -15.85 13.74
N GLU A 352 -24.05 -15.88 14.96
CA GLU A 352 -23.34 -16.18 16.22
C GLU A 352 -22.17 -15.24 16.53
N VAL A 353 -22.23 -13.99 16.07
CA VAL A 353 -21.23 -12.99 16.44
C VAL A 353 -21.47 -12.52 17.86
N GLU A 354 -20.47 -12.60 18.72
CA GLU A 354 -20.53 -12.06 20.07
C GLU A 354 -20.60 -10.53 20.05
N ILE A 355 -21.79 -10.00 20.29
CA ILE A 355 -22.03 -8.56 20.33
C ILE A 355 -22.17 -8.14 21.80
N PRO A 356 -21.34 -7.20 22.30
CA PRO A 356 -21.52 -6.61 23.64
C PRO A 356 -22.92 -6.06 23.82
N LYS A 357 -23.50 -6.26 25.00
CA LYS A 357 -24.90 -5.83 25.30
C LYS A 357 -25.15 -4.34 25.03
N ASP A 358 -24.12 -3.52 25.23
CA ASP A 358 -24.18 -2.08 25.01
C ASP A 358 -24.33 -1.72 23.52
N LEU A 359 -23.84 -2.58 22.63
CA LEU A 359 -23.89 -2.39 21.18
C LEU A 359 -25.10 -3.05 20.52
N GLN A 360 -25.80 -3.96 21.20
CA GLN A 360 -27.02 -4.61 20.67
C GLN A 360 -28.21 -3.64 20.51
N ALA A 361 -28.11 -2.44 21.08
CA ALA A 361 -29.13 -1.40 20.93
C ALA A 361 -29.03 -0.62 19.61
N PHE A 362 -27.97 -0.82 18.84
CA PHE A 362 -27.77 -0.18 17.54
C PHE A 362 -28.29 -1.09 16.43
N ASP A 363 -28.96 -0.51 15.45
CA ASP A 363 -29.53 -1.24 14.32
C ASP A 363 -28.44 -1.75 13.39
N GLU A 364 -27.35 -1.00 13.24
CA GLU A 364 -26.21 -1.33 12.38
C GLU A 364 -24.88 -1.30 13.14
N LEU A 365 -24.02 -2.24 12.86
CA LEU A 365 -22.68 -2.32 13.43
C LEU A 365 -21.62 -2.51 12.34
N GLN A 366 -20.46 -1.90 12.56
CA GLN A 366 -19.31 -2.09 11.69
C GLN A 366 -18.68 -3.48 11.90
N ALA A 367 -18.60 -4.26 10.83
CA ALA A 367 -18.06 -5.62 10.86
C ALA A 367 -16.99 -5.85 9.81
N ASN A 368 -16.14 -6.85 10.07
CA ASN A 368 -15.19 -7.41 9.10
C ASN A 368 -15.62 -8.84 8.75
N ILE A 369 -15.86 -9.09 7.47
CA ILE A 369 -16.36 -10.36 6.96
C ILE A 369 -15.41 -10.85 5.89
N TRP A 370 -15.05 -12.14 5.98
CA TRP A 370 -14.23 -12.82 4.98
C TRP A 370 -14.97 -13.98 4.37
N ILE A 371 -15.01 -14.03 3.04
CA ILE A 371 -15.72 -15.03 2.26
C ILE A 371 -14.76 -15.70 1.28
N CYS A 372 -14.80 -17.02 1.23
CA CYS A 372 -14.07 -17.82 0.25
C CYS A 372 -15.01 -18.85 -0.37
N ASN A 373 -15.04 -18.98 -1.69
CA ASN A 373 -15.88 -19.95 -2.39
C ASN A 373 -17.37 -19.89 -1.97
N LYS A 374 -17.90 -18.69 -1.79
CA LYS A 374 -19.25 -18.47 -1.26
C LYS A 374 -19.52 -19.07 0.12
N LYS A 375 -18.46 -19.28 0.90
CA LYS A 375 -18.55 -19.71 2.29
C LYS A 375 -17.95 -18.67 3.20
N LEU A 376 -18.60 -18.47 4.35
CA LEU A 376 -18.21 -17.48 5.36
C LEU A 376 -17.07 -18.04 6.22
N ILE A 377 -15.85 -17.53 6.02
CA ILE A 377 -14.65 -18.01 6.74
C ILE A 377 -14.33 -17.20 7.99
N ARG A 378 -14.85 -15.96 8.10
CA ARG A 378 -14.67 -15.11 9.27
C ARG A 378 -15.77 -14.05 9.34
N VAL A 379 -16.31 -13.79 10.54
CA VAL A 379 -17.14 -12.63 10.86
C VAL A 379 -16.72 -12.12 12.24
N VAL A 380 -16.39 -10.84 12.32
CA VAL A 380 -16.05 -10.18 13.60
C VAL A 380 -16.47 -8.73 13.55
N LEU A 381 -16.77 -8.17 14.72
CA LEU A 381 -16.98 -6.72 14.85
C LEU A 381 -15.69 -5.96 14.57
N ASN A 382 -15.83 -4.73 14.11
CA ASN A 382 -14.70 -3.85 13.91
C ASN A 382 -13.95 -3.61 15.24
N PRO A 383 -12.67 -3.99 15.36
CA PRO A 383 -11.92 -3.87 16.60
C PRO A 383 -11.45 -2.43 16.90
N PHE A 384 -11.56 -1.53 15.94
CA PHE A 384 -11.08 -0.16 16.08
C PHE A 384 -12.05 0.70 16.90
N LYS A 385 -11.51 1.60 17.72
CA LYS A 385 -12.28 2.58 18.50
C LYS A 385 -11.71 3.98 18.23
N PRO A 386 -12.47 4.90 17.62
CA PRO A 386 -13.81 4.70 17.06
C PRO A 386 -13.83 3.68 15.92
N ALA A 387 -15.00 3.05 15.70
CA ALA A 387 -15.19 2.09 14.62
C ALA A 387 -15.10 2.81 13.27
N LYS A 388 -13.95 2.67 12.61
CA LYS A 388 -13.68 3.22 11.28
C LYS A 388 -13.19 2.12 10.36
N ILE A 389 -13.50 2.25 9.09
CA ILE A 389 -12.96 1.38 8.05
C ILE A 389 -11.45 1.62 7.95
N PRO A 390 -10.60 0.59 8.10
CA PRO A 390 -9.16 0.75 8.21
C PRO A 390 -8.47 0.91 6.84
N TYR A 391 -9.04 1.70 5.97
CA TYR A 391 -8.50 2.06 4.67
C TYR A 391 -8.39 3.58 4.54
N MET A 392 -7.40 4.01 3.80
CA MET A 392 -7.20 5.39 3.41
C MET A 392 -6.93 5.44 1.91
N ALA A 393 -7.71 6.21 1.20
CA ALA A 393 -7.53 6.49 -0.21
C ALA A 393 -7.09 7.94 -0.39
N ALA A 394 -6.01 8.16 -1.14
CA ALA A 394 -5.49 9.47 -1.44
C ALA A 394 -5.53 9.70 -2.96
N PRO A 395 -6.32 10.65 -3.46
CA PRO A 395 -6.33 10.99 -4.88
C PRO A 395 -5.09 11.83 -5.25
N TYR A 396 -4.57 11.65 -6.47
CA TYR A 396 -3.54 12.52 -7.03
C TYR A 396 -4.13 13.89 -7.41
N GLU A 397 -5.18 13.86 -8.18
CA GLU A 397 -6.03 15.01 -8.50
C GLU A 397 -7.46 14.66 -8.10
N LEU A 398 -8.06 15.51 -7.26
CA LEU A 398 -9.39 15.27 -6.71
C LEU A 398 -10.44 15.37 -7.80
N ASN A 399 -11.24 14.31 -7.93
CA ASN A 399 -12.50 14.37 -8.68
C ASN A 399 -13.65 14.46 -7.66
N PRO A 400 -14.36 15.61 -7.57
CA PRO A 400 -15.36 15.82 -6.53
C PRO A 400 -16.63 14.96 -6.67
N TYR A 401 -16.80 14.30 -7.81
CA TYR A 401 -18.01 13.51 -8.14
C TYR A 401 -17.70 12.01 -8.34
N SER A 402 -16.50 11.59 -8.03
CA SER A 402 -16.09 10.18 -8.12
C SER A 402 -15.15 9.83 -6.98
N PHE A 403 -15.23 8.60 -6.53
CA PHE A 403 -14.31 8.09 -5.50
C PHE A 403 -12.85 8.10 -6.00
N PHE A 404 -12.65 7.74 -7.26
CA PHE A 404 -11.31 7.66 -7.83
C PHE A 404 -10.87 8.99 -8.45
N GLY A 405 -9.68 9.43 -8.09
CA GLY A 405 -9.05 10.63 -8.62
C GLY A 405 -8.54 10.44 -10.04
N VAL A 406 -8.00 11.51 -10.60
CA VAL A 406 -7.41 11.56 -11.94
C VAL A 406 -5.89 11.45 -11.83
N GLY A 407 -5.28 10.57 -12.62
CA GLY A 407 -3.83 10.36 -12.66
C GLY A 407 -3.14 11.17 -13.75
N ILE A 408 -1.81 11.23 -13.65
CA ILE A 408 -1.00 11.92 -14.68
C ILE A 408 -1.16 11.27 -16.04
N ALA A 409 -1.24 9.94 -16.09
CA ALA A 409 -1.35 9.22 -17.34
C ALA A 409 -2.65 9.54 -18.07
N GLU A 410 -3.73 9.77 -17.36
CA GLU A 410 -5.01 10.19 -17.90
C GLU A 410 -4.94 11.65 -18.42
N ASN A 411 -4.40 12.56 -17.62
CA ASN A 411 -4.21 13.97 -18.02
C ASN A 411 -3.29 14.12 -19.25
N MET A 412 -2.43 13.13 -19.49
CA MET A 412 -1.51 13.11 -20.64
C MET A 412 -2.05 12.36 -21.84
N ASP A 413 -3.22 11.72 -21.78
CA ASP A 413 -3.73 10.80 -22.80
C ASP A 413 -3.84 11.46 -24.20
N ASP A 414 -4.51 12.60 -24.29
CA ASP A 414 -4.66 13.35 -25.54
C ASP A 414 -3.30 13.81 -26.10
N THR A 415 -2.44 14.33 -25.21
CA THR A 415 -1.09 14.75 -25.58
C THR A 415 -0.25 13.59 -26.10
N GLN A 416 -0.33 12.44 -25.44
CA GLN A 416 0.36 11.21 -25.81
C GLN A 416 -0.11 10.73 -27.20
N THR A 417 -1.40 10.75 -27.44
CA THR A 417 -2.02 10.36 -28.72
C THR A 417 -1.55 11.26 -29.86
N LEU A 418 -1.57 12.57 -29.65
CA LEU A 418 -1.07 13.55 -30.64
C LEU A 418 0.41 13.37 -30.92
N MET A 419 1.23 13.23 -29.89
CA MET A 419 2.68 13.01 -30.04
C MET A 419 2.99 11.74 -30.84
N ASN A 420 2.28 10.65 -30.54
CA ASN A 420 2.43 9.40 -31.28
C ASN A 420 2.05 9.55 -32.73
N GLY A 421 0.93 10.25 -33.04
CA GLY A 421 0.46 10.53 -34.39
C GLY A 421 1.48 11.32 -35.19
N PHE A 422 1.95 12.44 -34.64
CA PHE A 422 2.97 13.28 -35.31
C PHE A 422 4.29 12.54 -35.53
N MET A 423 4.75 11.76 -34.54
CA MET A 423 5.99 11.03 -34.66
C MET A 423 5.90 9.93 -35.73
N ARG A 424 4.78 9.19 -35.79
CA ARG A 424 4.55 8.20 -36.86
C ARG A 424 4.57 8.83 -38.22
N MET A 425 3.81 9.96 -38.42
CA MET A 425 3.83 10.67 -39.68
C MET A 425 5.22 11.19 -40.05
N ALA A 426 5.97 11.72 -39.10
CA ALA A 426 7.33 12.20 -39.34
C ALA A 426 8.27 11.07 -39.78
N VAL A 427 8.20 9.90 -39.15
CA VAL A 427 9.00 8.73 -39.50
C VAL A 427 8.60 8.21 -40.88
N ASP A 428 7.30 8.08 -41.18
CA ASP A 428 6.83 7.59 -42.48
C ASP A 428 7.21 8.56 -43.59
N ASN A 429 7.08 9.88 -43.38
CA ASN A 429 7.55 10.91 -44.34
C ASN A 429 9.07 10.86 -44.55
N ALA A 430 9.87 10.64 -43.45
CA ALA A 430 11.30 10.52 -43.57
C ALA A 430 11.70 9.27 -44.38
N VAL A 431 10.97 8.18 -44.21
CA VAL A 431 11.18 6.95 -44.99
C VAL A 431 10.84 7.18 -46.46
N LEU A 432 9.70 7.85 -46.75
CA LEU A 432 9.30 8.16 -48.13
C LEU A 432 10.29 9.10 -48.80
N SER A 433 10.72 10.16 -48.13
CA SER A 433 11.66 11.15 -48.69
C SER A 433 13.09 10.62 -48.78
N GLY A 434 13.48 9.72 -47.89
CA GLY A 434 14.81 9.07 -47.87
C GLY A 434 14.98 7.92 -48.85
N ASN A 435 13.87 7.34 -49.31
CA ASN A 435 13.89 6.28 -50.31
C ASN A 435 13.77 6.88 -51.71
N MET A 436 14.65 6.51 -52.64
CA MET A 436 14.49 6.90 -54.05
C MET A 436 13.24 6.25 -54.62
N LEU A 437 12.33 7.10 -55.09
CA LEU A 437 11.22 6.66 -55.92
C LEU A 437 11.75 6.48 -57.32
N ILE A 438 11.70 5.28 -57.83
CA ILE A 438 12.18 4.94 -59.17
C ILE A 438 10.97 4.65 -60.04
N GLU A 439 10.77 5.44 -61.09
CA GLU A 439 9.82 5.13 -62.15
C GLU A 439 10.45 4.16 -63.12
N VAL A 440 9.80 3.05 -63.39
CA VAL A 440 10.29 2.01 -64.25
C VAL A 440 9.25 1.77 -65.36
N ASP A 441 9.67 1.92 -66.63
CA ASP A 441 8.88 1.56 -67.76
C ASP A 441 8.88 0.02 -67.95
N GLU A 442 7.77 -0.62 -67.62
CA GLU A 442 7.57 -2.06 -67.70
C GLU A 442 7.69 -2.59 -69.16
N THR A 443 7.40 -1.74 -70.16
CA THR A 443 7.42 -2.15 -71.56
C THR A 443 8.87 -2.46 -72.04
N ASN A 444 9.85 -1.86 -71.39
CA ASN A 444 11.28 -2.03 -71.71
C ASN A 444 12.01 -3.01 -70.82
N LEU A 445 11.33 -3.64 -69.87
CA LEU A 445 11.92 -4.65 -69.00
C LEU A 445 11.76 -6.07 -69.55
N VAL A 446 12.64 -6.98 -69.11
CA VAL A 446 12.46 -8.40 -69.36
C VAL A 446 11.24 -8.93 -68.64
N PRO A 447 10.29 -9.57 -69.37
CA PRO A 447 9.09 -10.11 -68.74
C PRO A 447 9.35 -11.01 -67.55
N GLY A 448 8.63 -10.83 -66.44
CA GLY A 448 8.81 -11.65 -65.22
C GLY A 448 9.91 -11.21 -64.28
N GLN A 449 10.53 -10.03 -64.53
CA GLN A 449 11.55 -9.50 -63.61
C GLN A 449 10.92 -8.95 -62.36
N ASP A 450 11.46 -9.36 -61.20
CA ASP A 450 11.07 -8.79 -59.89
C ASP A 450 11.41 -7.29 -59.82
N LEU A 451 10.43 -6.46 -59.53
CA LEU A 451 10.55 -4.99 -59.45
C LEU A 451 10.92 -4.49 -58.04
N SER A 452 11.06 -5.38 -57.07
CA SER A 452 11.49 -4.96 -55.72
C SER A 452 12.88 -4.35 -55.73
N VAL A 453 13.05 -3.18 -55.11
CA VAL A 453 14.30 -2.41 -55.10
C VAL A 453 15.10 -2.74 -53.85
N TYR A 454 16.36 -3.16 -54.01
CA TYR A 454 17.31 -3.39 -52.89
C TYR A 454 18.73 -2.96 -53.35
N PRO A 455 19.62 -2.65 -52.42
CA PRO A 455 21.00 -2.24 -52.77
C PRO A 455 21.70 -3.27 -53.65
N GLY A 456 22.24 -2.81 -54.78
CA GLY A 456 22.94 -3.70 -55.72
C GLY A 456 22.04 -4.42 -56.74
N LYS A 457 20.73 -4.13 -56.78
CA LYS A 457 19.84 -4.71 -57.79
C LYS A 457 20.16 -4.19 -59.20
N ILE A 458 20.25 -5.12 -60.14
CA ILE A 458 20.46 -4.84 -61.56
C ILE A 458 19.14 -5.07 -62.32
N PHE A 459 18.59 -4.02 -62.92
CA PHE A 459 17.47 -4.13 -63.86
C PHE A 459 17.97 -4.45 -65.24
N ARG A 460 17.46 -5.51 -65.85
CA ARG A 460 17.80 -5.90 -67.23
C ARG A 460 16.80 -5.25 -68.16
N ARG A 461 17.33 -4.55 -69.17
CA ARG A 461 16.53 -3.88 -70.19
C ARG A 461 16.52 -4.74 -71.43
N GLN A 462 15.34 -4.87 -72.06
CA GLN A 462 15.22 -5.50 -73.36
C GLN A 462 15.72 -4.50 -74.41
N GLY A 463 16.65 -4.88 -75.26
CA GLY A 463 17.43 -4.03 -76.13
C GLY A 463 16.58 -3.07 -76.98
N GLY A 464 16.65 -1.80 -76.66
CA GLY A 464 16.25 -0.64 -77.44
C GLY A 464 17.41 0.35 -77.39
N ALA A 465 17.65 1.07 -78.42
CA ALA A 465 18.76 2.00 -78.57
C ALA A 465 18.91 2.96 -77.39
N PRO A 466 20.13 3.45 -77.08
CA PRO A 466 20.44 4.30 -75.97
C PRO A 466 19.63 5.56 -75.92
#